data_4ce4de2b76be6857d00436546e25a73d
#
_entry.id   4ce4de2b76be6857d00436546e25a73d
#
_cell.length_a   1.000
_cell.length_b   1.000
_cell.length_c   1.000
_cell.angle_alpha   90.00
_cell.angle_beta   90.00
_cell.angle_gamma   90.00
#
_symmetry.space_group_name_H-M   'P 1'
#
loop_
_entity.id
_entity.type
_entity.pdbx_description
1 polymer ?
#
loop_
_entity_poly.entity_id
_entity_poly.type
_entity_poly.pdbx_seq_one_letter_code
_entity_poly.pdbx_strand_id
1 'polypeptide(L)'
;MPSTLPAPIDKLAIVVVTYKRQELLANLFDSMTELTATPWRIVIVDNENSRETEAMCTAFNERLASLWGIDTEQPDAQGGTDRVIYAPQLENGGGAGGFSAGTKCAYDLGAQWFWVMDDDVLVIPEGIERLAKWTDRYDVIQGSRLDFDGGAFFWQYQLILSLGIPNPVAKWDLGPEGYRTMNQLCFEGGMFSRRVVDKIGLPDARFFIYGDDACYGYVASQHFPAAVVADVVLKRARAVSNWDIAGKRQLNSTSDTNRYYIMRNRGYLARYMQIYGDYHPVLFRLGNAATFCKEFIRLAAVDKCFKTGIPALRRGMKDARKIVKDPNWKPMPPLKDAE
;
A
#
# COMPACT_ATOMS: atom_id res chain seq x y z
N MET A 1 -7.63 -18.34 28.16
CA MET A 1 -7.49 -18.16 26.72
C MET A 1 -8.32 -16.94 26.37
N PRO A 2 -7.79 -15.89 25.76
CA PRO A 2 -8.65 -14.83 25.26
C PRO A 2 -9.50 -15.44 24.15
N SER A 3 -10.83 -15.41 24.30
CA SER A 3 -11.72 -15.72 23.19
C SER A 3 -11.55 -14.58 22.17
N THR A 4 -10.87 -14.86 21.09
CA THR A 4 -10.85 -13.93 19.96
C THR A 4 -12.28 -13.82 19.46
N LEU A 5 -12.89 -12.66 19.66
CA LEU A 5 -14.19 -12.35 19.07
C LEU A 5 -14.04 -12.38 17.53
N PRO A 6 -15.06 -12.83 16.79
CA PRO A 6 -15.02 -12.77 15.34
C PRO A 6 -14.74 -11.35 14.89
N ALA A 7 -13.99 -11.19 13.80
CA ALA A 7 -13.63 -9.88 13.30
C ALA A 7 -14.90 -9.05 13.01
N PRO A 8 -14.98 -7.79 13.46
CA PRO A 8 -16.14 -6.94 13.21
C PRO A 8 -16.25 -6.50 11.74
N ILE A 9 -15.31 -6.90 10.87
CA ILE A 9 -15.28 -6.61 9.43
C ILE A 9 -15.52 -7.90 8.65
N ASP A 10 -16.60 -7.94 7.87
CA ASP A 10 -16.97 -9.12 7.09
C ASP A 10 -15.86 -9.52 6.11
N LYS A 11 -15.46 -10.79 6.16
CA LYS A 11 -14.43 -11.41 5.30
C LYS A 11 -13.22 -10.49 5.03
N LEU A 12 -12.63 -9.94 6.09
CA LEU A 12 -11.41 -9.15 6.01
C LEU A 12 -10.23 -10.04 5.62
N ALA A 13 -9.60 -9.75 4.48
CA ALA A 13 -8.30 -10.32 4.12
C ALA A 13 -7.18 -9.34 4.43
N ILE A 14 -6.16 -9.79 5.15
CA ILE A 14 -4.88 -9.09 5.25
C ILE A 14 -4.03 -9.54 4.06
N VAL A 15 -3.48 -8.59 3.30
CA VAL A 15 -2.57 -8.87 2.17
C VAL A 15 -1.20 -8.33 2.51
N VAL A 16 -0.23 -9.22 2.59
CA VAL A 16 1.18 -8.90 2.89
C VAL A 16 2.03 -9.17 1.67
N VAL A 17 2.91 -8.22 1.33
CA VAL A 17 3.91 -8.41 0.26
C VAL A 17 5.29 -8.50 0.87
N THR A 18 6.03 -9.56 0.54
CA THR A 18 7.41 -9.77 1.01
C THR A 18 8.39 -10.05 -0.14
N TYR A 19 9.65 -9.70 0.07
CA TYR A 19 10.76 -10.03 -0.83
C TYR A 19 12.08 -10.07 -0.06
N LYS A 20 12.62 -11.27 0.17
CA LYS A 20 13.93 -11.51 0.83
C LYS A 20 14.04 -10.87 2.22
N ARG A 21 12.99 -10.95 3.03
CA ARG A 21 12.89 -10.32 4.36
C ARG A 21 12.23 -11.24 5.38
N GLN A 22 12.66 -12.51 5.43
CA GLN A 22 12.06 -13.54 6.28
C GLN A 22 12.04 -13.17 7.76
N GLU A 23 13.09 -12.48 8.27
CA GLU A 23 13.14 -12.01 9.65
C GLU A 23 12.05 -10.96 9.96
N LEU A 24 11.84 -10.00 9.05
CA LEU A 24 10.78 -9.00 9.21
C LEU A 24 9.39 -9.62 9.11
N LEU A 25 9.22 -10.56 8.17
CA LEU A 25 7.98 -11.32 8.04
C LEU A 25 7.67 -12.13 9.31
N ALA A 26 8.68 -12.74 9.95
CA ALA A 26 8.51 -13.45 11.22
C ALA A 26 8.01 -12.52 12.33
N ASN A 27 8.60 -11.30 12.44
CA ASN A 27 8.16 -10.31 13.41
C ASN A 27 6.71 -9.86 13.17
N LEU A 28 6.33 -9.68 11.89
CA LEU A 28 4.95 -9.37 11.53
C LEU A 28 4.00 -10.52 11.92
N PHE A 29 4.37 -11.79 11.65
CA PHE A 29 3.60 -12.96 12.06
C PHE A 29 3.39 -13.01 13.57
N ASP A 30 4.45 -12.75 14.35
CA ASP A 30 4.34 -12.69 15.80
C ASP A 30 3.35 -11.61 16.24
N SER A 31 3.41 -10.41 15.68
CA SER A 31 2.46 -9.36 16.02
C SER A 31 1.01 -9.72 15.62
N MET A 32 0.81 -10.45 14.53
CA MET A 32 -0.53 -10.88 14.11
C MET A 32 -1.15 -11.88 15.08
N THR A 33 -0.35 -12.69 15.79
CA THR A 33 -0.89 -13.60 16.81
C THR A 33 -1.47 -12.88 18.02
N GLU A 34 -1.15 -11.60 18.20
CA GLU A 34 -1.66 -10.75 19.28
C GLU A 34 -2.96 -10.02 18.93
N LEU A 35 -3.44 -10.15 17.68
CA LEU A 35 -4.69 -9.52 17.26
C LEU A 35 -5.86 -9.96 18.13
N THR A 36 -6.64 -9.00 18.59
CA THR A 36 -7.82 -9.21 19.42
C THR A 36 -9.06 -9.61 18.62
N ALA A 37 -9.10 -9.24 17.33
CA ALA A 37 -10.07 -9.74 16.35
C ALA A 37 -9.37 -10.56 15.27
N THR A 38 -9.98 -11.65 14.84
CA THR A 38 -9.41 -12.58 13.85
C THR A 38 -9.74 -12.11 12.43
N PRO A 39 -8.75 -11.89 11.54
CA PRO A 39 -9.03 -11.67 10.12
C PRO A 39 -9.57 -12.96 9.49
N TRP A 40 -10.34 -12.82 8.41
CA TRP A 40 -10.88 -13.97 7.70
C TRP A 40 -9.77 -14.77 7.01
N ARG A 41 -8.86 -14.12 6.28
CA ARG A 41 -7.69 -14.72 5.62
C ARG A 41 -6.49 -13.79 5.69
N ILE A 42 -5.30 -14.38 5.61
CA ILE A 42 -4.01 -13.68 5.48
C ILE A 42 -3.34 -14.20 4.23
N VAL A 43 -3.20 -13.35 3.20
CA VAL A 43 -2.54 -13.69 1.92
C VAL A 43 -1.12 -13.16 1.97
N ILE A 44 -0.14 -14.06 1.88
CA ILE A 44 1.29 -13.72 1.86
C ILE A 44 1.80 -13.85 0.43
N VAL A 45 2.06 -12.70 -0.20
CA VAL A 45 2.62 -12.64 -1.55
C VAL A 45 4.14 -12.64 -1.46
N ASP A 46 4.76 -13.71 -1.95
CA ASP A 46 6.21 -13.84 -1.97
C ASP A 46 6.78 -13.55 -3.36
N ASN A 47 7.38 -12.39 -3.50
CA ASN A 47 8.06 -11.97 -4.74
C ASN A 47 9.40 -12.68 -4.98
N GLU A 48 9.89 -13.47 -4.02
CA GLU A 48 11.10 -14.30 -4.16
C GLU A 48 10.79 -15.73 -4.61
N ASN A 49 9.57 -16.22 -4.31
CA ASN A 49 9.18 -17.62 -4.49
C ASN A 49 10.10 -18.56 -3.70
N SER A 50 10.29 -18.28 -2.43
CA SER A 50 11.24 -18.93 -1.54
C SER A 50 10.63 -20.11 -0.80
N ARG A 51 11.29 -21.25 -0.78
CA ARG A 51 10.88 -22.40 0.05
C ARG A 51 10.87 -22.08 1.55
N GLU A 52 11.76 -21.17 1.97
CA GLU A 52 11.81 -20.72 3.36
C GLU A 52 10.54 -19.95 3.71
N THR A 53 10.11 -19.00 2.87
CA THR A 53 8.87 -18.25 3.06
C THR A 53 7.65 -19.18 3.03
N GLU A 54 7.61 -20.16 2.13
CA GLU A 54 6.56 -21.18 2.07
C GLU A 54 6.46 -21.97 3.39
N ALA A 55 7.59 -22.47 3.90
CA ALA A 55 7.63 -23.19 5.18
C ALA A 55 7.18 -22.32 6.35
N MET A 56 7.57 -21.04 6.36
CA MET A 56 7.13 -20.07 7.38
C MET A 56 5.60 -19.86 7.32
N CYS A 57 5.03 -19.74 6.14
CA CYS A 57 3.58 -19.59 5.95
C CYS A 57 2.82 -20.85 6.45
N THR A 58 3.33 -22.03 6.15
CA THR A 58 2.76 -23.29 6.62
C THR A 58 2.77 -23.37 8.16
N ALA A 59 3.91 -23.10 8.78
CA ALA A 59 4.04 -23.11 10.25
C ALA A 59 3.16 -22.02 10.89
N PHE A 60 3.02 -20.87 10.24
CA PHE A 60 2.16 -19.81 10.73
C PHE A 60 0.67 -20.20 10.65
N ASN A 61 0.25 -20.85 9.56
CA ASN A 61 -1.12 -21.37 9.43
C ASN A 61 -1.46 -22.38 10.54
N GLU A 62 -0.55 -23.33 10.84
CA GLU A 62 -0.71 -24.27 11.94
C GLU A 62 -0.79 -23.56 13.30
N ARG A 63 0.05 -22.55 13.51
CA ARG A 63 0.03 -21.73 14.73
C ARG A 63 -1.30 -21.00 14.90
N LEU A 64 -1.82 -20.39 13.86
CA LEU A 64 -3.11 -19.68 13.90
C LEU A 64 -4.29 -20.64 14.05
N ALA A 65 -4.25 -21.83 13.45
CA ALA A 65 -5.25 -22.88 13.67
C ALA A 65 -5.29 -23.32 15.13
N SER A 66 -4.15 -23.37 15.81
CA SER A 66 -4.07 -23.67 17.23
C SER A 66 -4.58 -22.54 18.13
N LEU A 67 -4.37 -21.28 17.75
CA LEU A 67 -4.76 -20.10 18.52
C LEU A 67 -6.23 -19.69 18.30
N TRP A 68 -6.67 -19.67 17.04
CA TRP A 68 -7.97 -19.12 16.62
C TRP A 68 -8.97 -20.19 16.18
N GLY A 69 -8.53 -21.45 16.06
CA GLY A 69 -9.32 -22.52 15.45
C GLY A 69 -9.35 -22.46 13.93
N ILE A 70 -9.86 -23.53 13.34
CA ILE A 70 -10.10 -23.64 11.89
C ILE A 70 -11.43 -22.95 11.58
N ASP A 71 -11.47 -22.12 10.56
CA ASP A 71 -12.67 -21.39 10.15
C ASP A 71 -13.53 -22.24 9.20
N THR A 72 -14.32 -23.14 9.77
CA THR A 72 -15.26 -23.99 9.03
C THR A 72 -16.59 -23.30 8.71
N GLU A 73 -16.90 -22.19 9.40
CA GLU A 73 -18.17 -21.48 9.22
C GLU A 73 -18.14 -20.56 8.00
N GLN A 74 -16.97 -20.03 7.67
CA GLN A 74 -16.77 -19.13 6.52
C GLN A 74 -15.66 -19.62 5.58
N PRO A 75 -15.84 -20.75 4.90
CA PRO A 75 -14.86 -21.23 3.93
C PRO A 75 -14.70 -20.18 2.81
N ASP A 76 -13.57 -20.24 2.11
CA ASP A 76 -13.37 -19.42 0.92
C ASP A 76 -14.22 -19.92 -0.27
N ALA A 77 -14.18 -19.21 -1.39
CA ALA A 77 -14.95 -19.55 -2.59
C ALA A 77 -14.58 -20.90 -3.21
N GLN A 78 -13.46 -21.51 -2.79
CA GLN A 78 -12.98 -22.83 -3.23
C GLN A 78 -13.23 -23.91 -2.19
N GLY A 79 -13.86 -23.57 -1.05
CA GLY A 79 -14.13 -24.47 0.07
C GLY A 79 -12.93 -24.62 1.03
N GLY A 80 -11.86 -23.84 0.86
CA GLY A 80 -10.70 -23.86 1.74
C GLY A 80 -10.97 -23.20 3.09
N THR A 81 -10.29 -23.70 4.13
CA THR A 81 -10.43 -23.23 5.53
C THR A 81 -9.13 -22.72 6.12
N ASP A 82 -8.03 -22.73 5.36
CA ASP A 82 -6.74 -22.22 5.79
C ASP A 82 -6.78 -20.73 6.08
N ARG A 83 -6.20 -20.32 7.20
CA ARG A 83 -6.09 -18.92 7.59
C ARG A 83 -5.03 -18.17 6.79
N VAL A 84 -3.93 -18.85 6.43
CA VAL A 84 -2.80 -18.29 5.72
C VAL A 84 -2.72 -18.89 4.33
N ILE A 85 -2.74 -18.03 3.33
CA ILE A 85 -2.64 -18.39 1.91
C ILE A 85 -1.27 -17.93 1.40
N TYR A 86 -0.41 -18.87 1.03
CA TYR A 86 0.85 -18.57 0.38
C TYR A 86 0.65 -18.34 -1.12
N ALA A 87 1.07 -17.20 -1.62
CA ALA A 87 0.89 -16.77 -3.01
C ALA A 87 2.25 -16.40 -3.66
N PRO A 88 3.05 -17.41 -4.06
CA PRO A 88 4.36 -17.18 -4.68
C PRO A 88 4.22 -16.52 -6.05
N GLN A 89 5.14 -15.61 -6.38
CA GLN A 89 5.23 -14.99 -7.69
C GLN A 89 6.36 -15.62 -8.49
N LEU A 90 6.09 -15.96 -9.75
CA LEU A 90 7.12 -16.54 -10.65
C LEU A 90 8.25 -15.55 -10.95
N GLU A 91 7.92 -14.26 -10.96
CA GLU A 91 8.87 -13.17 -11.19
C GLU A 91 8.62 -12.05 -10.18
N ASN A 92 9.67 -11.36 -9.76
CA ASN A 92 9.55 -10.22 -8.90
C ASN A 92 8.85 -9.04 -9.61
N GLY A 93 7.57 -8.87 -9.33
CA GLY A 93 6.73 -7.77 -9.83
C GLY A 93 6.90 -6.45 -9.07
N GLY A 94 7.80 -6.38 -8.09
CA GLY A 94 7.92 -5.27 -7.16
C GLY A 94 6.74 -5.20 -6.19
N GLY A 95 6.68 -4.15 -5.38
CA GLY A 95 5.55 -3.93 -4.45
C GLY A 95 4.21 -3.85 -5.18
N ALA A 96 4.15 -3.09 -6.27
CA ALA A 96 2.92 -2.91 -7.05
C ALA A 96 2.38 -4.23 -7.63
N GLY A 97 3.26 -5.09 -8.18
CA GLY A 97 2.90 -6.41 -8.66
C GLY A 97 2.42 -7.32 -7.54
N GLY A 98 3.11 -7.28 -6.39
CA GLY A 98 2.75 -8.06 -5.20
C GLY A 98 1.36 -7.66 -4.67
N PHE A 99 1.09 -6.36 -4.48
CA PHE A 99 -0.22 -5.89 -4.02
C PHE A 99 -1.33 -6.21 -5.02
N SER A 100 -1.06 -6.10 -6.32
CA SER A 100 -2.01 -6.51 -7.37
C SER A 100 -2.35 -8.00 -7.27
N ALA A 101 -1.32 -8.85 -7.19
CA ALA A 101 -1.49 -10.31 -7.11
C ALA A 101 -2.18 -10.75 -5.81
N GLY A 102 -1.80 -10.17 -4.67
CA GLY A 102 -2.40 -10.48 -3.38
C GLY A 102 -3.86 -10.03 -3.28
N THR A 103 -4.16 -8.82 -3.78
CA THR A 103 -5.55 -8.34 -3.88
C THR A 103 -6.37 -9.25 -4.78
N LYS A 104 -5.83 -9.67 -5.93
CA LYS A 104 -6.50 -10.63 -6.84
C LYS A 104 -6.77 -11.96 -6.16
N CYS A 105 -5.76 -12.52 -5.48
CA CYS A 105 -5.89 -13.78 -4.73
C CYS A 105 -7.01 -13.68 -3.68
N ALA A 106 -6.96 -12.67 -2.81
CA ALA A 106 -7.97 -12.46 -1.78
C ALA A 106 -9.37 -12.20 -2.38
N TYR A 107 -9.45 -11.46 -3.48
CA TYR A 107 -10.70 -11.20 -4.21
C TYR A 107 -11.33 -12.49 -4.74
N ASP A 108 -10.54 -13.35 -5.36
CA ASP A 108 -11.01 -14.63 -5.92
C ASP A 108 -11.43 -15.62 -4.83
N LEU A 109 -10.81 -15.55 -3.65
CA LEU A 109 -11.22 -16.31 -2.46
C LEU A 109 -12.54 -15.82 -1.86
N GLY A 110 -12.97 -14.60 -2.16
CA GLY A 110 -14.25 -14.05 -1.71
C GLY A 110 -14.16 -12.96 -0.64
N ALA A 111 -12.98 -12.36 -0.41
CA ALA A 111 -12.80 -11.26 0.53
C ALA A 111 -13.76 -10.10 0.24
N GLN A 112 -14.26 -9.44 1.29
CA GLN A 112 -15.10 -8.24 1.21
C GLN A 112 -14.31 -6.97 1.55
N TRP A 113 -13.23 -7.11 2.32
CA TRP A 113 -12.32 -6.04 2.69
C TRP A 113 -10.87 -6.51 2.54
N PHE A 114 -9.99 -5.60 2.15
CA PHE A 114 -8.57 -5.82 1.93
C PHE A 114 -7.77 -4.84 2.78
N TRP A 115 -7.02 -5.34 3.77
CA TRP A 115 -6.07 -4.55 4.54
C TRP A 115 -4.66 -4.90 4.06
N VAL A 116 -4.03 -3.97 3.37
CA VAL A 116 -2.77 -4.22 2.66
C VAL A 116 -1.58 -3.62 3.39
N MET A 117 -0.46 -4.34 3.45
CA MET A 117 0.75 -3.89 4.13
C MET A 117 2.02 -4.57 3.60
N ASP A 118 3.17 -3.91 3.84
CA ASP A 118 4.49 -4.50 3.65
C ASP A 118 4.87 -5.40 4.82
N ASP A 119 5.97 -6.16 4.67
CA ASP A 119 6.52 -7.08 5.67
C ASP A 119 7.30 -6.40 6.81
N ASP A 120 7.56 -5.08 6.74
CA ASP A 120 8.36 -4.32 7.71
C ASP A 120 7.53 -3.47 8.69
N VAL A 121 6.34 -3.95 8.98
CA VAL A 121 5.42 -3.38 9.99
C VAL A 121 5.04 -4.40 11.05
N LEU A 122 4.49 -3.92 12.17
CA LEU A 122 3.84 -4.71 13.22
C LEU A 122 2.38 -4.24 13.31
N VAL A 123 1.45 -5.17 13.41
CA VAL A 123 0.03 -4.82 13.63
C VAL A 123 -0.20 -4.48 15.11
N ILE A 124 -1.09 -3.52 15.36
CA ILE A 124 -1.54 -3.21 16.72
C ILE A 124 -2.65 -4.21 17.08
N PRO A 125 -2.66 -4.76 18.32
CA PRO A 125 -3.62 -5.80 18.71
C PRO A 125 -5.08 -5.48 18.38
N GLU A 126 -5.55 -4.27 18.64
CA GLU A 126 -6.92 -3.82 18.33
C GLU A 126 -7.06 -3.16 16.94
N GLY A 127 -6.08 -3.38 16.05
CA GLY A 127 -6.03 -2.71 14.73
C GLY A 127 -7.27 -2.93 13.88
N ILE A 128 -7.81 -4.16 13.90
CA ILE A 128 -9.00 -4.52 13.13
C ILE A 128 -10.25 -3.80 13.69
N GLU A 129 -10.44 -3.81 15.00
CA GLU A 129 -11.59 -3.14 15.63
C GLU A 129 -11.53 -1.63 15.48
N ARG A 130 -10.32 -1.07 15.46
CA ARG A 130 -10.10 0.35 15.20
C ARG A 130 -10.49 0.74 13.77
N LEU A 131 -10.14 -0.08 12.79
CA LEU A 131 -10.56 0.12 11.39
C LEU A 131 -12.06 -0.11 11.22
N ALA A 132 -12.64 -1.09 11.89
CA ALA A 132 -14.06 -1.42 11.80
C ALA A 132 -15.00 -0.25 12.10
N LYS A 133 -14.61 0.67 13.00
CA LYS A 133 -15.39 1.86 13.33
C LYS A 133 -15.70 2.77 12.13
N TRP A 134 -14.96 2.60 11.04
CA TRP A 134 -15.00 3.49 9.87
C TRP A 134 -15.62 2.84 8.63
N THR A 135 -15.84 1.52 8.63
CA THR A 135 -16.32 0.77 7.45
C THR A 135 -17.73 1.13 7.00
N ASP A 136 -18.58 1.61 7.92
CA ASP A 136 -19.92 2.07 7.58
C ASP A 136 -19.95 3.42 6.85
N ARG A 137 -18.85 4.17 6.92
CA ARG A 137 -18.73 5.53 6.38
C ARG A 137 -17.81 5.65 5.18
N TYR A 138 -16.81 4.80 5.10
CA TYR A 138 -15.72 4.90 4.12
C TYR A 138 -15.41 3.55 3.50
N ASP A 139 -15.29 3.54 2.18
CA ASP A 139 -14.82 2.37 1.43
C ASP A 139 -13.28 2.30 1.32
N VAL A 140 -12.59 3.41 1.62
CA VAL A 140 -11.13 3.51 1.59
C VAL A 140 -10.66 4.19 2.87
N ILE A 141 -9.87 3.48 3.66
CA ILE A 141 -9.47 3.89 5.01
C ILE A 141 -7.95 3.77 5.15
N GLN A 142 -7.31 4.83 5.63
CA GLN A 142 -5.91 4.80 6.02
C GLN A 142 -5.81 4.98 7.53
N GLY A 143 -5.44 3.92 8.23
CA GLY A 143 -5.14 4.00 9.67
C GLY A 143 -3.82 4.75 9.92
N SER A 144 -3.71 5.35 11.10
CA SER A 144 -2.46 5.97 11.56
C SER A 144 -1.42 4.92 11.93
N ARG A 145 -0.16 5.32 11.91
CA ARG A 145 1.00 4.47 12.20
C ARG A 145 1.91 5.13 13.21
N LEU A 146 2.64 4.29 13.96
CA LEU A 146 3.78 4.74 14.75
C LEU A 146 5.09 4.47 14.00
N ASP A 147 6.08 5.33 14.22
CA ASP A 147 7.44 5.05 13.80
C ASP A 147 8.08 3.98 14.71
N PHE A 148 9.25 3.51 14.37
CA PHE A 148 9.96 2.45 15.09
C PHE A 148 10.17 2.78 16.58
N ASP A 149 10.46 4.03 16.90
CA ASP A 149 10.66 4.52 18.28
C ASP A 149 9.35 4.75 19.06
N GLY A 150 8.20 4.51 18.42
CA GLY A 150 6.87 4.76 18.98
C GLY A 150 6.36 6.18 18.79
N GLY A 151 7.15 7.05 18.17
CA GLY A 151 6.72 8.39 17.79
C GLY A 151 5.70 8.39 16.66
N ALA A 152 5.05 9.53 16.42
CA ALA A 152 4.11 9.67 15.33
C ALA A 152 4.82 9.57 13.97
N PHE A 153 4.31 8.73 13.09
CA PHE A 153 4.76 8.67 11.71
C PHE A 153 3.79 9.41 10.80
N PHE A 154 4.27 10.51 10.23
CA PHE A 154 3.46 11.34 9.34
C PHE A 154 3.52 10.85 7.91
N TRP A 155 2.36 10.54 7.36
CA TRP A 155 2.22 10.18 5.98
C TRP A 155 1.39 11.22 5.22
N GLN A 156 1.70 11.44 3.93
CA GLN A 156 0.97 12.38 3.11
C GLN A 156 -0.34 11.75 2.63
N TYR A 157 -1.48 12.35 2.96
CA TYR A 157 -2.81 11.86 2.62
C TYR A 157 -3.50 12.68 1.51
N GLN A 158 -2.84 13.71 1.01
CA GLN A 158 -3.37 14.57 -0.05
C GLN A 158 -2.39 14.73 -1.20
N LEU A 159 -2.89 14.55 -2.43
CA LEU A 159 -2.24 14.99 -3.65
C LEU A 159 -2.70 16.41 -4.01
N ILE A 160 -1.75 17.26 -4.38
CA ILE A 160 -2.05 18.49 -5.13
C ILE A 160 -2.31 18.06 -6.58
N LEU A 161 -3.58 17.92 -6.97
CA LEU A 161 -3.98 17.29 -8.22
C LEU A 161 -3.36 18.00 -9.43
N SER A 162 -3.37 19.34 -9.46
CA SER A 162 -2.80 20.09 -10.57
C SER A 162 -1.30 19.83 -10.81
N LEU A 163 -0.56 19.54 -9.74
CA LEU A 163 0.89 19.26 -9.80
C LEU A 163 1.19 17.74 -9.83
N GLY A 164 0.23 16.90 -9.42
CA GLY A 164 0.41 15.47 -9.26
C GLY A 164 1.52 15.11 -8.25
N ILE A 165 1.62 15.84 -7.15
CA ILE A 165 2.59 15.58 -6.07
C ILE A 165 1.89 15.52 -4.73
N PRO A 166 2.43 14.77 -3.74
CA PRO A 166 1.94 14.85 -2.38
C PRO A 166 2.01 16.29 -1.84
N ASN A 167 0.99 16.71 -1.10
CA ASN A 167 0.91 18.05 -0.55
C ASN A 167 1.98 18.25 0.55
N PRO A 168 3.02 19.07 0.33
CA PRO A 168 4.12 19.20 1.29
C PRO A 168 3.75 20.01 2.53
N VAL A 169 2.62 20.73 2.50
CA VAL A 169 2.17 21.62 3.57
C VAL A 169 0.93 21.08 4.28
N ALA A 170 0.42 19.92 3.88
CA ALA A 170 -0.66 19.27 4.59
C ALA A 170 -0.22 19.00 6.04
N LYS A 171 -0.98 19.56 6.98
CA LYS A 171 -0.75 19.33 8.39
C LYS A 171 -1.34 17.99 8.78
N TRP A 172 -0.62 17.22 9.61
CA TRP A 172 -1.16 16.03 10.25
C TRP A 172 -2.02 16.45 11.45
N ASP A 173 -3.10 17.15 11.15
CA ASP A 173 -4.13 17.52 12.11
C ASP A 173 -5.43 16.87 11.65
N LEU A 174 -5.79 15.77 12.27
CA LEU A 174 -7.00 15.03 11.94
C LEU A 174 -8.25 15.62 12.60
N GLY A 175 -8.10 16.75 13.32
CA GLY A 175 -9.19 17.48 13.96
C GLY A 175 -9.83 16.73 15.12
N PRO A 176 -10.86 17.32 15.75
CA PRO A 176 -11.50 16.75 16.92
C PRO A 176 -12.27 15.46 16.64
N GLU A 177 -12.68 15.23 15.40
CA GLU A 177 -13.38 14.02 14.98
C GLU A 177 -12.43 12.85 14.67
N GLY A 178 -11.12 13.07 14.69
CA GLY A 178 -10.11 12.06 14.49
C GLY A 178 -9.98 11.55 13.04
N TYR A 179 -10.41 12.32 12.03
CA TYR A 179 -10.23 11.96 10.62
C TYR A 179 -10.13 13.17 9.69
N ARG A 180 -9.65 12.92 8.48
CA ARG A 180 -9.71 13.83 7.33
C ARG A 180 -10.00 13.05 6.06
N THR A 181 -10.70 13.67 5.13
CA THR A 181 -10.81 13.15 3.76
C THR A 181 -9.44 13.11 3.10
N MET A 182 -9.20 12.08 2.31
CA MET A 182 -7.97 11.90 1.58
C MET A 182 -8.23 11.62 0.10
N ASN A 183 -7.22 11.84 -0.75
CA ASN A 183 -7.23 11.51 -2.16
C ASN A 183 -5.97 10.74 -2.59
N GLN A 184 -5.30 10.12 -1.66
CA GLN A 184 -4.25 9.13 -1.91
C GLN A 184 -4.22 8.13 -0.75
N LEU A 185 -3.77 6.92 -1.02
CA LEU A 185 -3.66 5.82 -0.07
C LEU A 185 -2.18 5.44 0.08
N CYS A 186 -1.84 4.72 1.14
CA CYS A 186 -0.57 4.03 1.28
C CYS A 186 -0.80 2.55 1.53
N PHE A 187 -0.14 1.70 0.78
CA PHE A 187 -0.25 0.26 0.97
C PHE A 187 0.48 -0.26 2.22
N GLU A 188 1.11 0.60 2.98
CA GLU A 188 1.55 0.29 4.34
C GLU A 188 0.39 0.59 5.33
N GLY A 189 -0.62 -0.29 5.35
CA GLY A 189 -1.77 -0.24 6.24
C GLY A 189 -3.04 0.38 5.67
N GLY A 190 -3.10 0.61 4.37
CA GLY A 190 -4.34 1.00 3.70
C GLY A 190 -5.37 -0.12 3.69
N MET A 191 -6.64 0.22 3.86
CA MET A 191 -7.75 -0.72 3.77
C MET A 191 -8.79 -0.22 2.78
N PHE A 192 -9.35 -1.14 1.98
CA PHE A 192 -10.40 -0.81 1.02
C PHE A 192 -11.39 -1.96 0.84
N SER A 193 -12.63 -1.60 0.47
CA SER A 193 -13.70 -2.56 0.29
C SER A 193 -13.62 -3.28 -1.06
N ARG A 194 -14.31 -4.43 -1.18
CA ARG A 194 -14.49 -5.15 -2.44
C ARG A 194 -15.15 -4.28 -3.51
N ARG A 195 -16.06 -3.38 -3.13
CA ARG A 195 -16.71 -2.44 -4.05
C ARG A 195 -15.71 -1.56 -4.80
N VAL A 196 -14.61 -1.18 -4.13
CA VAL A 196 -13.52 -0.43 -4.76
C VAL A 196 -12.88 -1.28 -5.86
N VAL A 197 -12.50 -2.51 -5.55
CA VAL A 197 -11.87 -3.43 -6.52
C VAL A 197 -12.82 -3.76 -7.68
N ASP A 198 -14.10 -3.99 -7.40
CA ASP A 198 -15.14 -4.19 -8.42
C ASP A 198 -15.16 -3.02 -9.41
N LYS A 199 -15.10 -1.78 -8.92
CA LYS A 199 -15.27 -0.56 -9.71
C LYS A 199 -14.02 -0.12 -10.47
N ILE A 200 -12.87 -0.12 -9.82
CA ILE A 200 -11.63 0.46 -10.39
C ILE A 200 -10.58 -0.60 -10.76
N GLY A 201 -10.85 -1.87 -10.49
CA GLY A 201 -9.91 -2.96 -10.74
C GLY A 201 -8.84 -3.11 -9.66
N LEU A 202 -7.84 -3.91 -9.97
CA LEU A 202 -6.70 -4.19 -9.10
C LEU A 202 -5.69 -3.02 -9.05
N PRO A 203 -4.86 -2.95 -8.01
CA PRO A 203 -3.66 -2.10 -8.04
C PRO A 203 -2.84 -2.32 -9.32
N ASP A 204 -2.36 -1.24 -9.94
CA ASP A 204 -1.69 -1.31 -11.24
C ASP A 204 -0.25 -1.84 -11.13
N ALA A 205 -0.05 -3.11 -11.41
CA ALA A 205 1.24 -3.80 -11.35
C ALA A 205 2.34 -3.15 -12.23
N ARG A 206 1.96 -2.37 -13.26
CA ARG A 206 2.91 -1.71 -14.17
C ARG A 206 3.79 -0.68 -13.47
N PHE A 207 3.37 -0.19 -12.28
CA PHE A 207 4.18 0.72 -11.46
C PHE A 207 5.47 0.07 -10.96
N PHE A 208 5.47 -1.21 -10.69
CA PHE A 208 6.56 -1.97 -10.08
C PHE A 208 6.82 -1.53 -8.62
N ILE A 209 7.18 -0.26 -8.40
CA ILE A 209 7.40 0.35 -7.07
C ILE A 209 7.23 1.87 -7.14
N TYR A 210 6.75 2.49 -6.08
CA TYR A 210 6.47 3.92 -5.89
C TYR A 210 5.31 4.48 -6.69
N GLY A 211 4.35 4.99 -5.96
CA GLY A 211 3.23 5.77 -6.46
C GLY A 211 2.06 4.95 -6.98
N ASP A 212 2.16 3.63 -6.94
CA ASP A 212 1.06 2.70 -7.18
C ASP A 212 -0.05 2.87 -6.15
N ASP A 213 0.31 2.90 -4.88
CA ASP A 213 -0.55 3.15 -3.72
C ASP A 213 -1.25 4.51 -3.81
N ALA A 214 -0.47 5.58 -4.02
CA ALA A 214 -1.01 6.93 -4.15
C ALA A 214 -1.93 7.07 -5.36
N CYS A 215 -1.59 6.43 -6.48
CA CYS A 215 -2.42 6.41 -7.68
C CYS A 215 -3.70 5.61 -7.48
N TYR A 216 -3.63 4.44 -6.83
CA TYR A 216 -4.79 3.63 -6.50
C TYR A 216 -5.75 4.39 -5.58
N GLY A 217 -5.22 5.02 -4.52
CA GLY A 217 -6.01 5.88 -3.62
C GLY A 217 -6.63 7.07 -4.35
N TYR A 218 -5.90 7.70 -5.28
CA TYR A 218 -6.44 8.77 -6.11
C TYR A 218 -7.64 8.30 -6.95
N VAL A 219 -7.48 7.19 -7.66
CA VAL A 219 -8.56 6.63 -8.50
C VAL A 219 -9.74 6.20 -7.64
N ALA A 220 -9.50 5.54 -6.50
CA ALA A 220 -10.56 5.14 -5.58
C ALA A 220 -11.35 6.35 -5.03
N SER A 221 -10.65 7.45 -4.69
CA SER A 221 -11.29 8.67 -4.16
C SER A 221 -12.18 9.40 -5.18
N GLN A 222 -12.06 9.09 -6.48
CA GLN A 222 -12.98 9.59 -7.51
C GLN A 222 -14.36 8.94 -7.47
N HIS A 223 -14.47 7.79 -6.81
CA HIS A 223 -15.69 6.98 -6.82
C HIS A 223 -16.25 6.71 -5.42
N PHE A 224 -15.39 6.74 -4.39
CA PHE A 224 -15.73 6.33 -3.04
C PHE A 224 -15.25 7.33 -1.99
N PRO A 225 -15.96 7.47 -0.86
CA PRO A 225 -15.48 8.24 0.27
C PRO A 225 -14.20 7.60 0.83
N ALA A 226 -13.17 8.43 1.02
CA ALA A 226 -11.86 8.01 1.50
C ALA A 226 -11.40 8.88 2.67
N ALA A 227 -10.89 8.26 3.73
CA ALA A 227 -10.43 8.97 4.92
C ALA A 227 -9.14 8.40 5.52
N VAL A 228 -8.28 9.32 6.00
CA VAL A 228 -7.23 8.99 6.96
C VAL A 228 -7.80 9.19 8.36
N VAL A 229 -7.52 8.24 9.27
CA VAL A 229 -8.07 8.20 10.63
C VAL A 229 -6.96 8.20 11.68
N ALA A 230 -7.27 8.77 12.85
CA ALA A 230 -6.31 8.91 13.96
C ALA A 230 -6.02 7.58 14.67
N ASP A 231 -6.91 6.59 14.48
CA ASP A 231 -6.72 5.27 15.09
C ASP A 231 -5.41 4.65 14.61
N VAL A 232 -4.51 4.40 15.56
CA VAL A 232 -3.22 3.75 15.28
C VAL A 232 -3.45 2.26 15.07
N VAL A 233 -3.04 1.74 13.93
CA VAL A 233 -3.26 0.34 13.52
C VAL A 233 -1.99 -0.43 13.24
N LEU A 234 -0.88 0.29 12.96
CA LEU A 234 0.43 -0.28 12.66
C LEU A 234 1.54 0.45 13.40
N LYS A 235 2.67 -0.23 13.55
CA LYS A 235 3.96 0.32 13.96
C LYS A 235 5.03 -0.16 13.00
N ARG A 236 6.03 0.64 12.68
CA ARG A 236 7.19 0.20 11.90
C ARG A 236 8.02 -0.80 12.67
N ALA A 237 8.44 -1.88 11.99
CA ALA A 237 9.26 -2.94 12.59
C ALA A 237 10.76 -2.60 12.62
N ARG A 238 11.20 -1.59 11.86
CA ARG A 238 12.62 -1.21 11.78
C ARG A 238 12.82 0.29 11.78
N ALA A 239 13.96 0.72 12.32
CA ALA A 239 14.42 2.09 12.18
C ALA A 239 14.81 2.38 10.73
N VAL A 240 14.36 3.52 10.21
CA VAL A 240 14.82 4.05 8.93
C VAL A 240 15.67 5.27 9.22
N SER A 241 16.95 5.25 8.81
CA SER A 241 17.80 6.41 8.96
C SER A 241 17.30 7.53 8.07
N ASN A 242 16.93 8.63 8.68
CA ASN A 242 16.37 9.78 8.01
C ASN A 242 17.29 10.98 8.17
N TRP A 243 17.50 11.72 7.09
CA TRP A 243 18.13 13.02 7.13
C TRP A 243 17.04 14.08 7.33
N ASP A 244 17.05 14.72 8.49
CA ASP A 244 16.05 15.73 8.82
C ASP A 244 16.39 17.06 8.14
N ILE A 245 15.46 17.57 7.34
CA ILE A 245 15.53 18.92 6.77
C ILE A 245 14.56 19.80 7.55
N ALA A 246 15.09 20.59 8.48
CA ALA A 246 14.36 21.59 9.26
C ALA A 246 13.17 21.04 10.06
N GLY A 247 13.27 19.85 10.65
CA GLY A 247 12.25 19.23 11.52
C GLY A 247 10.96 18.83 10.79
N LYS A 248 10.94 18.88 9.45
CA LYS A 248 9.69 18.68 8.69
C LYS A 248 9.74 17.61 7.63
N ARG A 249 10.90 17.09 7.24
CA ARG A 249 11.03 16.08 6.19
C ARG A 249 12.25 15.20 6.37
N GLN A 250 12.00 13.92 6.29
CA GLN A 250 13.01 12.89 6.31
C GLN A 250 13.39 12.53 4.87
N LEU A 251 14.64 12.74 4.49
CA LEU A 251 15.23 12.20 3.27
C LEU A 251 16.05 10.98 3.64
N ASN A 252 15.59 9.82 3.23
CA ASN A 252 16.34 8.57 3.33
C ASN A 252 17.14 8.30 2.06
N SER A 253 18.13 7.41 2.15
CA SER A 253 18.85 6.90 0.98
C SER A 253 17.90 6.18 0.02
N THR A 254 18.19 6.27 -1.28
CA THR A 254 17.40 5.54 -2.29
C THR A 254 18.28 5.04 -3.44
N SER A 255 17.83 3.97 -4.12
CA SER A 255 18.54 3.37 -5.23
C SER A 255 18.26 4.10 -6.56
N ASP A 256 19.13 3.87 -7.56
CA ASP A 256 18.90 4.38 -8.91
C ASP A 256 17.69 3.73 -9.58
N THR A 257 17.39 2.49 -9.25
CA THR A 257 16.15 1.81 -9.63
C THR A 257 14.93 2.59 -9.13
N ASN A 258 14.93 2.94 -7.85
CA ASN A 258 13.85 3.71 -7.25
C ASN A 258 13.71 5.10 -7.89
N ARG A 259 14.82 5.80 -8.14
CA ARG A 259 14.83 7.10 -8.86
C ARG A 259 14.20 7.01 -10.23
N TYR A 260 14.52 5.93 -10.96
CA TYR A 260 13.92 5.67 -12.26
C TYR A 260 12.40 5.53 -12.15
N TYR A 261 11.92 4.69 -11.23
CA TYR A 261 10.49 4.46 -11.06
C TYR A 261 9.73 5.68 -10.53
N ILE A 262 10.30 6.42 -9.57
CA ILE A 262 9.71 7.68 -9.09
C ILE A 262 9.40 8.63 -10.26
N MET A 263 10.32 8.76 -11.23
CA MET A 263 10.10 9.64 -12.37
C MET A 263 9.23 9.02 -13.46
N ARG A 264 9.39 7.69 -13.74
CA ARG A 264 8.62 7.00 -14.77
C ARG A 264 7.12 6.93 -14.40
N ASN A 265 6.82 6.64 -13.18
CA ASN A 265 5.46 6.39 -12.70
C ASN A 265 4.59 7.65 -12.71
N ARG A 266 5.20 8.82 -12.73
CA ARG A 266 4.48 10.06 -13.01
C ARG A 266 3.76 10.05 -14.36
N GLY A 267 4.24 9.24 -15.32
CA GLY A 267 3.56 9.00 -16.59
C GLY A 267 2.24 8.27 -16.41
N TYR A 268 2.20 7.23 -15.58
CA TYR A 268 0.97 6.51 -15.27
C TYR A 268 -0.01 7.39 -14.49
N LEU A 269 0.46 8.09 -13.45
CA LEU A 269 -0.38 9.02 -12.70
C LEU A 269 -1.01 10.08 -13.64
N ALA A 270 -0.24 10.66 -14.57
CA ALA A 270 -0.76 11.59 -15.55
C ALA A 270 -1.88 10.98 -16.41
N ARG A 271 -1.74 9.72 -16.81
CA ARG A 271 -2.77 9.02 -17.62
C ARG A 271 -4.06 8.83 -16.84
N TYR A 272 -3.97 8.40 -15.58
CA TYR A 272 -5.16 8.31 -14.72
C TYR A 272 -5.80 9.68 -14.51
N MET A 273 -5.00 10.73 -14.24
CA MET A 273 -5.51 12.10 -14.10
C MET A 273 -6.18 12.63 -15.37
N GLN A 274 -5.74 12.20 -16.56
CA GLN A 274 -6.39 12.56 -17.83
C GLN A 274 -7.81 11.99 -17.92
N ILE A 275 -8.05 10.79 -17.37
CA ILE A 275 -9.39 10.16 -17.36
C ILE A 275 -10.37 10.99 -16.54
N TYR A 276 -9.92 11.49 -15.37
CA TYR A 276 -10.77 12.21 -14.42
C TYR A 276 -10.77 13.74 -14.61
N GLY A 277 -10.05 14.25 -15.60
CA GLY A 277 -10.03 15.68 -15.90
C GLY A 277 -9.10 16.53 -15.02
N ASP A 278 -8.32 15.90 -14.13
CA ASP A 278 -7.41 16.58 -13.20
C ASP A 278 -6.01 16.87 -13.78
N TYR A 279 -5.76 16.44 -15.02
CA TYR A 279 -4.46 16.63 -15.66
C TYR A 279 -4.30 18.04 -16.26
N HIS A 280 -3.43 18.85 -15.66
CA HIS A 280 -3.06 20.16 -16.15
C HIS A 280 -1.64 20.15 -16.73
N PRO A 281 -1.44 20.10 -18.05
CA PRO A 281 -0.14 19.83 -18.66
C PRO A 281 1.00 20.75 -18.19
N VAL A 282 0.73 22.03 -18.01
CA VAL A 282 1.74 23.02 -17.56
C VAL A 282 2.08 22.81 -16.09
N LEU A 283 1.07 22.75 -15.22
CA LEU A 283 1.26 22.57 -13.77
C LEU A 283 1.84 21.21 -13.45
N PHE A 284 1.41 20.16 -14.16
CA PHE A 284 1.99 18.83 -13.98
C PHE A 284 3.48 18.77 -14.36
N ARG A 285 3.91 19.56 -15.39
CA ARG A 285 5.35 19.72 -15.70
C ARG A 285 6.11 20.41 -14.56
N LEU A 286 5.52 21.39 -13.89
CA LEU A 286 6.10 21.99 -12.68
C LEU A 286 6.21 20.96 -11.55
N GLY A 287 5.20 20.12 -11.34
CA GLY A 287 5.26 18.99 -10.42
C GLY A 287 6.37 17.99 -10.77
N ASN A 288 6.59 17.70 -12.06
CA ASN A 288 7.71 16.88 -12.51
C ASN A 288 9.06 17.53 -12.20
N ALA A 289 9.20 18.83 -12.42
CA ALA A 289 10.40 19.57 -12.07
C ALA A 289 10.65 19.58 -10.55
N ALA A 290 9.61 19.81 -9.75
CA ALA A 290 9.70 19.75 -8.28
C ALA A 290 10.14 18.36 -7.79
N THR A 291 9.56 17.27 -8.35
CA THR A 291 9.97 15.90 -8.04
C THR A 291 11.42 15.66 -8.44
N PHE A 292 11.84 16.08 -9.62
CA PHE A 292 13.22 15.95 -10.06
C PHE A 292 14.18 16.71 -9.14
N CYS A 293 13.87 17.96 -8.78
CA CYS A 293 14.68 18.77 -7.87
C CYS A 293 14.80 18.11 -6.49
N LYS A 294 13.70 17.56 -5.94
CA LYS A 294 13.71 16.81 -4.68
C LYS A 294 14.68 15.63 -4.76
N GLU A 295 14.58 14.82 -5.80
CA GLU A 295 15.46 13.66 -5.99
C GLU A 295 16.91 14.06 -6.27
N PHE A 296 17.13 15.17 -6.95
CA PHE A 296 18.47 15.74 -7.14
C PHE A 296 19.08 16.21 -5.83
N ILE A 297 18.30 16.86 -4.95
CA ILE A 297 18.77 17.27 -3.61
C ILE A 297 19.12 16.02 -2.78
N ARG A 298 18.28 14.97 -2.82
CA ARG A 298 18.57 13.69 -2.16
C ARG A 298 19.88 13.09 -2.68
N LEU A 299 20.06 13.08 -4.00
CA LEU A 299 21.25 12.59 -4.65
C LEU A 299 22.50 13.37 -4.22
N ALA A 300 22.40 14.68 -4.08
CA ALA A 300 23.50 15.55 -3.68
C ALA A 300 23.85 15.45 -2.18
N ALA A 301 22.84 15.43 -1.34
CA ALA A 301 23.02 15.49 0.11
C ALA A 301 23.24 14.12 0.76
N VAL A 302 22.58 13.08 0.27
CA VAL A 302 22.56 11.75 0.91
C VAL A 302 23.39 10.74 0.16
N ASP A 303 23.02 10.46 -1.12
CA ASP A 303 23.55 9.29 -1.84
C ASP A 303 24.87 9.52 -2.57
N LYS A 304 25.15 10.76 -3.00
CA LYS A 304 26.37 11.21 -3.69
C LYS A 304 26.75 10.42 -4.97
N CYS A 305 25.81 9.70 -5.59
CA CYS A 305 26.03 8.85 -6.76
C CYS A 305 25.57 9.51 -8.09
N PHE A 306 26.11 10.68 -8.41
CA PHE A 306 25.69 11.50 -9.56
C PHE A 306 25.83 10.79 -10.93
N LYS A 307 26.90 9.97 -11.10
CA LYS A 307 27.19 9.32 -12.38
C LYS A 307 26.07 8.37 -12.84
N THR A 308 25.38 7.74 -11.92
CA THR A 308 24.31 6.77 -12.21
C THR A 308 22.93 7.32 -11.88
N GLY A 309 22.80 8.13 -10.82
CA GLY A 309 21.52 8.68 -10.37
C GLY A 309 20.88 9.69 -11.34
N ILE A 310 21.66 10.62 -11.91
CA ILE A 310 21.14 11.57 -12.90
C ILE A 310 20.64 10.87 -14.18
N PRO A 311 21.39 9.91 -14.77
CA PRO A 311 20.89 9.12 -15.88
C PRO A 311 19.60 8.36 -15.55
N ALA A 312 19.48 7.79 -14.34
CA ALA A 312 18.27 7.09 -13.89
C ALA A 312 17.04 8.03 -13.88
N LEU A 313 17.16 9.21 -13.25
CA LEU A 313 16.10 10.23 -13.26
C LEU A 313 15.70 10.65 -14.69
N ARG A 314 16.67 10.92 -15.55
CA ARG A 314 16.42 11.33 -16.95
C ARG A 314 15.74 10.23 -17.77
N ARG A 315 16.15 8.97 -17.58
CA ARG A 315 15.53 7.81 -18.22
C ARG A 315 14.08 7.66 -17.77
N GLY A 316 13.82 7.76 -16.46
CA GLY A 316 12.46 7.73 -15.92
C GLY A 316 11.57 8.83 -16.52
N MET A 317 12.06 10.09 -16.60
CA MET A 317 11.34 11.18 -17.26
C MET A 317 11.06 10.93 -18.75
N LYS A 318 12.03 10.35 -19.46
CA LYS A 318 11.85 10.00 -20.89
C LYS A 318 10.73 8.97 -21.06
N ASP A 319 10.73 7.94 -20.22
CA ASP A 319 9.74 6.86 -20.31
C ASP A 319 8.36 7.31 -19.79
N ALA A 320 8.29 8.19 -18.79
CA ALA A 320 7.05 8.85 -18.40
C ALA A 320 6.38 9.59 -19.58
N ARG A 321 7.17 10.30 -20.40
CA ARG A 321 6.66 11.00 -21.60
C ARG A 321 6.12 10.02 -22.66
N LYS A 322 6.74 8.84 -22.80
CA LYS A 322 6.24 7.78 -23.69
C LYS A 322 4.89 7.27 -23.21
N ILE A 323 4.78 6.96 -21.89
CA ILE A 323 3.52 6.50 -21.28
C ILE A 323 2.39 7.51 -21.50
N VAL A 324 2.65 8.80 -21.25
CA VAL A 324 1.65 9.87 -21.45
C VAL A 324 1.16 9.95 -22.91
N LYS A 325 2.03 9.64 -23.86
CA LYS A 325 1.72 9.71 -25.30
C LYS A 325 1.26 8.39 -25.93
N ASP A 326 1.27 7.30 -25.17
CA ASP A 326 0.88 5.97 -25.67
C ASP A 326 -0.62 5.93 -26.00
N PRO A 327 -1.02 5.81 -27.28
CA PRO A 327 -2.44 5.76 -27.64
C PRO A 327 -3.12 4.44 -27.21
N ASN A 328 -2.34 3.40 -26.95
CA ASN A 328 -2.83 2.08 -26.59
C ASN A 328 -2.94 1.88 -25.06
N TRP A 329 -2.48 2.86 -24.28
CA TRP A 329 -2.57 2.74 -22.83
C TRP A 329 -4.02 2.72 -22.37
N LYS A 330 -4.33 1.78 -21.48
CA LYS A 330 -5.64 1.66 -20.83
C LYS A 330 -5.47 1.61 -19.31
N PRO A 331 -6.45 2.13 -18.53
CA PRO A 331 -6.46 1.92 -17.09
C PRO A 331 -6.63 0.44 -16.76
N MET A 332 -6.44 0.08 -15.50
CA MET A 332 -6.83 -1.24 -15.01
C MET A 332 -8.34 -1.42 -15.22
N PRO A 333 -8.75 -2.58 -15.73
CA PRO A 333 -10.18 -2.84 -15.96
C PRO A 333 -10.91 -3.06 -14.64
N PRO A 334 -12.18 -2.64 -14.51
CA PRO A 334 -13.06 -3.10 -13.45
C PRO A 334 -13.12 -4.64 -13.40
N LEU A 335 -13.31 -5.23 -12.21
CA LEU A 335 -13.49 -6.68 -12.08
C LEU A 335 -14.95 -7.10 -12.18
N LYS A 336 -15.88 -6.14 -12.02
CA LYS A 336 -17.29 -6.31 -12.41
C LYS A 336 -17.66 -5.23 -13.41
N ASP A 337 -18.41 -5.62 -14.43
CA ASP A 337 -19.06 -4.66 -15.32
C ASP A 337 -20.04 -3.80 -14.49
N ALA A 338 -20.14 -2.52 -14.84
CA ALA A 338 -21.14 -1.66 -14.25
C ALA A 338 -22.52 -2.19 -14.66
N GLU A 339 -23.32 -2.63 -13.69
CA GLU A 339 -24.75 -2.92 -13.87
C GLU A 339 -25.50 -1.64 -14.23
#